data_58f3dc233a172244d5c7507a4fd2c419
#
_entry.id   58f3dc233a172244d5c7507a4fd2c419
#
_cell.length_a   1.000
_cell.length_b   1.000
_cell.length_c   1.000
_cell.angle_alpha   90.00
_cell.angle_beta   90.00
_cell.angle_gamma   90.00
#
_symmetry.space_group_name_H-M   'P 1'
#
loop_
_entity.id
_entity.type
_entity.pdbx_description
1 polymer ?
#
loop_
_entity_poly.entity_id
_entity_poly.type
_entity_poly.pdbx_seq_one_letter_code
_entity_poly.pdbx_strand_id
1 'polypeptide(L)'
;EIELFPGVEDALKALSENYMLGALTNGNADIYKLSIGKYFEFSISSLEAQNSKPNKSHFELAKKHLPNLKYSEMLHIGDHQINDVFGAHALGIKVLWFNNTEALWEQNFEKPDQFYDWHSLAKIIEEKYESR
;
A
#
# COMPACT_ATOMS: atom_id res chain seq x y z
N GLU A 1 -10.17 -6.71 -17.89
CA GLU A 1 -9.68 -5.33 -17.83
C GLU A 1 -9.91 -4.72 -16.46
N ILE A 2 -8.91 -4.01 -15.95
CA ILE A 2 -8.98 -3.43 -14.60
C ILE A 2 -9.25 -1.94 -14.73
N GLU A 3 -10.31 -1.51 -14.02
CA GLU A 3 -10.60 -0.09 -13.91
C GLU A 3 -9.94 0.46 -12.66
N LEU A 4 -9.30 1.61 -12.79
CA LEU A 4 -8.69 2.29 -11.68
C LEU A 4 -9.68 3.28 -11.08
N PHE A 5 -9.61 3.48 -9.76
CA PHE A 5 -10.34 4.56 -9.13
C PHE A 5 -9.86 5.90 -9.68
N PRO A 6 -10.76 6.90 -9.77
CA PRO A 6 -10.35 8.21 -10.22
C PRO A 6 -9.19 8.77 -9.39
N GLY A 7 -8.21 9.32 -10.08
CA GLY A 7 -7.07 9.96 -9.42
C GLY A 7 -5.91 9.02 -9.07
N VAL A 8 -6.07 7.71 -9.27
CA VAL A 8 -5.01 6.76 -8.90
C VAL A 8 -3.73 7.03 -9.67
N GLU A 9 -3.82 7.15 -10.98
CA GLU A 9 -2.60 7.34 -11.78
C GLU A 9 -1.88 8.62 -11.42
N ASP A 10 -2.62 9.73 -11.27
CA ASP A 10 -2.01 11.01 -10.89
C ASP A 10 -1.37 10.93 -9.52
N ALA A 11 -2.01 10.23 -8.58
CA ALA A 11 -1.45 10.07 -7.24
C ALA A 11 -0.15 9.27 -7.28
N LEU A 12 -0.14 8.15 -8.02
CA LEU A 12 1.05 7.32 -8.11
C LEU A 12 2.20 8.07 -8.78
N LYS A 13 1.88 8.84 -9.82
CA LYS A 13 2.91 9.64 -10.49
C LYS A 13 3.52 10.64 -9.52
N ALA A 14 2.68 11.37 -8.79
CA ALA A 14 3.18 12.37 -7.84
C ALA A 14 4.01 11.72 -6.74
N LEU A 15 3.54 10.61 -6.18
CA LEU A 15 4.27 9.92 -5.12
C LEU A 15 5.58 9.33 -5.60
N SER A 16 5.63 8.83 -6.83
CA SER A 16 6.85 8.23 -7.37
C SER A 16 7.98 9.23 -7.53
N GLU A 17 7.68 10.53 -7.54
CA GLU A 17 8.70 11.57 -7.63
C GLU A 17 9.48 11.73 -6.33
N ASN A 18 8.91 11.31 -5.21
CA ASN A 18 9.52 11.50 -3.90
C ASN A 18 9.70 10.22 -3.10
N TYR A 19 9.06 9.14 -3.51
CA TYR A 19 9.07 7.88 -2.75
C TYR A 19 9.31 6.72 -3.69
N MET A 20 9.84 5.64 -3.13
CA MET A 20 9.95 4.38 -3.83
C MET A 20 8.65 3.61 -3.61
N LEU A 21 7.97 3.25 -4.70
CA LEU A 21 6.69 2.58 -4.63
C LEU A 21 6.83 1.10 -4.96
N GLY A 22 6.14 0.26 -4.20
CA GLY A 22 6.05 -1.16 -4.47
C GLY A 22 4.59 -1.59 -4.47
N ALA A 23 4.27 -2.59 -5.27
CA ALA A 23 2.92 -3.14 -5.33
C ALA A 23 2.90 -4.53 -4.70
N LEU A 24 1.93 -4.77 -3.81
CA LEU A 24 1.74 -6.06 -3.16
C LEU A 24 0.33 -6.56 -3.48
N THR A 25 0.23 -7.67 -4.21
CA THR A 25 -1.08 -8.17 -4.64
C THR A 25 -1.35 -9.55 -4.09
N ASN A 26 -2.63 -9.82 -3.75
CA ASN A 26 -3.05 -11.16 -3.37
C ASN A 26 -3.45 -12.01 -4.57
N GLY A 27 -3.34 -11.45 -5.77
CA GLY A 27 -3.54 -12.19 -7.00
C GLY A 27 -2.24 -12.42 -7.71
N ASN A 28 -2.34 -12.87 -8.95
CA ASN A 28 -1.18 -13.12 -9.81
C ASN A 28 -1.13 -12.15 -10.99
N ALA A 29 -1.87 -11.04 -10.90
CA ALA A 29 -1.89 -10.06 -11.98
C ALA A 29 -0.50 -9.44 -12.15
N ASP A 30 -0.12 -9.24 -13.40
CA ASP A 30 1.13 -8.57 -13.71
C ASP A 30 0.89 -7.09 -13.76
N ILE A 31 1.27 -6.39 -12.70
CA ILE A 31 1.03 -4.96 -12.56
C ILE A 31 1.72 -4.17 -13.68
N TYR A 32 2.81 -4.70 -14.22
CA TYR A 32 3.57 -3.99 -15.25
C TYR A 32 2.87 -3.99 -16.62
N LYS A 33 1.82 -4.79 -16.76
CA LYS A 33 0.97 -4.72 -17.95
C LYS A 33 -0.06 -3.61 -17.88
N LEU A 34 -0.19 -2.97 -16.72
CA LEU A 34 -1.10 -1.85 -16.54
C LEU A 34 -0.35 -0.53 -16.74
N SER A 35 -1.11 0.52 -17.09
CA SER A 35 -0.52 1.84 -17.29
C SER A 35 0.23 2.35 -16.06
N ILE A 36 -0.21 1.92 -14.88
CA ILE A 36 0.39 2.38 -13.63
C ILE A 36 1.67 1.62 -13.25
N GLY A 37 1.99 0.53 -13.95
CA GLY A 37 3.14 -0.31 -13.61
C GLY A 37 4.45 0.46 -13.60
N LYS A 38 4.58 1.46 -14.45
CA LYS A 38 5.81 2.23 -14.58
C LYS A 38 6.17 3.03 -13.32
N TYR A 39 5.24 3.18 -12.38
CA TYR A 39 5.50 3.94 -11.16
C TYR A 39 6.05 3.08 -10.03
N PHE A 40 6.07 1.76 -10.21
CA PHE A 40 6.49 0.83 -9.17
C PHE A 40 7.90 0.31 -9.40
N GLU A 41 8.72 0.33 -8.35
CA GLU A 41 10.07 -0.25 -8.39
C GLU A 41 10.03 -1.76 -8.33
N PHE A 42 9.01 -2.33 -7.69
CA PHE A 42 8.83 -3.78 -7.59
C PHE A 42 7.36 -4.10 -7.45
N SER A 43 7.03 -5.35 -7.73
CA SER A 43 5.67 -5.87 -7.56
C SER A 43 5.79 -7.31 -7.06
N ILE A 44 5.04 -7.64 -6.02
CA ILE A 44 5.08 -8.96 -5.40
C ILE A 44 3.67 -9.54 -5.41
N SER A 45 3.53 -10.69 -6.05
CA SER A 45 2.26 -11.41 -6.14
C SER A 45 2.19 -12.49 -5.07
N SER A 46 1.00 -13.08 -4.90
CA SER A 46 0.85 -14.24 -4.01
C SER A 46 1.66 -15.43 -4.50
N LEU A 47 1.86 -15.56 -5.80
CA LEU A 47 2.68 -16.65 -6.34
C LEU A 47 4.12 -16.52 -5.87
N GLU A 48 4.68 -15.31 -5.95
CA GLU A 48 6.04 -15.07 -5.50
C GLU A 48 6.18 -15.21 -3.99
N ALA A 49 5.20 -14.68 -3.25
CA ALA A 49 5.21 -14.74 -1.79
C ALA A 49 4.88 -16.11 -1.24
N GLN A 50 4.27 -16.98 -2.08
CA GLN A 50 3.80 -18.32 -1.69
C GLN A 50 2.77 -18.27 -0.58
N ASN A 51 2.12 -17.14 -0.41
CA ASN A 51 1.11 -16.89 0.60
C ASN A 51 0.28 -15.68 0.17
N SER A 52 -0.84 -15.47 0.83
CA SER A 52 -1.65 -14.28 0.64
C SER A 52 -1.59 -13.41 1.89
N LYS A 53 -1.67 -12.09 1.72
CA LYS A 53 -1.81 -11.21 2.87
C LYS A 53 -3.07 -11.62 3.64
N PRO A 54 -3.09 -11.60 4.94
CA PRO A 54 -2.21 -10.86 5.86
C PRO A 54 -0.96 -11.61 6.27
N ASN A 55 -0.64 -12.76 5.64
CA ASN A 55 0.64 -13.40 5.92
C ASN A 55 1.76 -12.41 5.66
N LYS A 56 2.83 -12.51 6.45
CA LYS A 56 3.91 -11.54 6.39
C LYS A 56 4.79 -11.64 5.15
N SER A 57 4.63 -12.67 4.33
CA SER A 57 5.53 -12.96 3.21
C SER A 57 5.66 -11.83 2.21
N HIS A 58 4.52 -11.21 1.82
CA HIS A 58 4.57 -10.07 0.90
C HIS A 58 5.43 -8.94 1.47
N PHE A 59 5.21 -8.62 2.75
CA PHE A 59 5.90 -7.52 3.39
C PHE A 59 7.38 -7.82 3.60
N GLU A 60 7.72 -9.06 3.89
CA GLU A 60 9.11 -9.46 4.05
C GLU A 60 9.86 -9.37 2.72
N LEU A 61 9.22 -9.78 1.62
CA LEU A 61 9.83 -9.65 0.31
C LEU A 61 9.99 -8.18 -0.08
N ALA A 62 9.00 -7.35 0.23
CA ALA A 62 9.12 -5.91 0.00
C ALA A 62 10.32 -5.33 0.74
N LYS A 63 10.52 -5.77 1.99
CA LYS A 63 11.65 -5.30 2.79
C LYS A 63 12.99 -5.64 2.13
N LYS A 64 13.08 -6.77 1.43
CA LYS A 64 14.30 -7.13 0.73
C LYS A 64 14.63 -6.18 -0.42
N HIS A 65 13.62 -5.56 -1.01
CA HIS A 65 13.83 -4.53 -2.02
C HIS A 65 14.22 -3.19 -1.39
N LEU A 66 14.03 -3.04 -0.09
CA LEU A 66 14.28 -1.81 0.65
C LEU A 66 15.16 -2.11 1.86
N PRO A 67 16.38 -2.65 1.64
CA PRO A 67 17.16 -3.23 2.74
C PRO A 67 17.64 -2.23 3.78
N ASN A 68 17.71 -0.96 3.42
CA ASN A 68 18.19 0.06 4.33
C ASN A 68 17.08 0.73 5.14
N LEU A 69 15.82 0.30 4.94
CA LEU A 69 14.69 0.88 5.65
C LEU A 69 14.16 -0.09 6.70
N LYS A 70 13.71 0.45 7.81
CA LYS A 70 13.00 -0.31 8.83
C LYS A 70 11.52 -0.36 8.43
N TYR A 71 10.78 -1.34 8.96
CA TYR A 71 9.34 -1.39 8.75
C TYR A 71 8.66 -0.08 9.19
N SER A 72 9.16 0.53 10.26
CA SER A 72 8.59 1.79 10.76
C SER A 72 8.77 2.96 9.81
N GLU A 73 9.61 2.82 8.80
CA GLU A 73 9.85 3.84 7.80
C GLU A 73 9.05 3.61 6.52
N MET A 74 8.18 2.60 6.53
CA MET A 74 7.34 2.24 5.40
C MET A 74 5.89 2.60 5.67
N LEU A 75 5.17 2.89 4.59
CA LEU A 75 3.73 3.13 4.64
C LEU A 75 3.05 2.16 3.70
N HIS A 76 2.06 1.42 4.20
CA HIS A 76 1.25 0.52 3.39
C HIS A 76 -0.13 1.13 3.18
N ILE A 77 -0.58 1.09 1.94
CA ILE A 77 -1.90 1.59 1.57
C ILE A 77 -2.72 0.43 1.03
N GLY A 78 -3.89 0.21 1.57
CA GLY A 78 -4.77 -0.84 1.11
C GLY A 78 -6.17 -0.68 1.68
N ASP A 79 -7.10 -1.49 1.16
CA ASP A 79 -8.51 -1.35 1.50
C ASP A 79 -9.03 -2.41 2.46
N HIS A 80 -8.35 -3.54 2.57
CA HIS A 80 -8.86 -4.66 3.36
C HIS A 80 -8.38 -4.55 4.81
N GLN A 81 -9.33 -4.53 5.75
CA GLN A 81 -8.99 -4.33 7.16
C GLN A 81 -8.04 -5.38 7.70
N ILE A 82 -8.14 -6.61 7.24
CA ILE A 82 -7.30 -7.70 7.71
C ILE A 82 -6.08 -7.87 6.80
N ASN A 83 -6.30 -8.10 5.50
CA ASN A 83 -5.19 -8.40 4.60
C ASN A 83 -4.17 -7.28 4.56
N ASP A 84 -4.63 -6.03 4.50
CA ASP A 84 -3.74 -4.88 4.37
C ASP A 84 -3.46 -4.22 5.70
N VAL A 85 -4.50 -3.82 6.44
CA VAL A 85 -4.28 -3.02 7.64
C VAL A 85 -3.67 -3.86 8.76
N PHE A 86 -4.31 -4.97 9.12
CA PHE A 86 -3.76 -5.82 10.17
C PHE A 86 -2.41 -6.40 9.75
N GLY A 87 -2.30 -6.86 8.50
CA GLY A 87 -1.06 -7.48 8.03
C GLY A 87 0.14 -6.57 8.16
N ALA A 88 0.00 -5.32 7.74
CA ALA A 88 1.09 -4.35 7.83
C ALA A 88 1.31 -3.91 9.29
N HIS A 89 0.22 -3.64 10.00
CA HIS A 89 0.31 -3.21 11.40
C HIS A 89 1.07 -4.22 12.27
N ALA A 90 0.85 -5.50 12.02
CA ALA A 90 1.47 -6.56 12.80
C ALA A 90 3.00 -6.55 12.71
N LEU A 91 3.55 -5.96 11.65
CA LEU A 91 5.00 -5.85 11.44
C LEU A 91 5.54 -4.47 11.81
N GLY A 92 4.70 -3.57 12.28
CA GLY A 92 5.13 -2.22 12.63
C GLY A 92 5.19 -1.26 11.44
N ILE A 93 4.58 -1.63 10.32
CA ILE A 93 4.48 -0.77 9.15
C ILE A 93 3.33 0.22 9.37
N LYS A 94 3.54 1.48 9.04
CA LYS A 94 2.47 2.48 9.11
C LYS A 94 1.43 2.17 8.05
N VAL A 95 0.16 2.45 8.33
CA VAL A 95 -0.93 2.11 7.42
C VAL A 95 -1.80 3.32 7.17
N LEU A 96 -2.18 3.48 5.91
CA LEU A 96 -3.21 4.43 5.51
C LEU A 96 -4.31 3.62 4.82
N TRP A 97 -5.49 3.61 5.41
CA TRP A 97 -6.59 2.75 4.98
C TRP A 97 -7.42 3.42 3.90
N PHE A 98 -7.50 2.79 2.72
CA PHE A 98 -8.36 3.27 1.65
C PHE A 98 -9.78 2.78 1.93
N ASN A 99 -10.63 3.66 2.46
CA ASN A 99 -11.98 3.32 2.87
C ASN A 99 -13.01 4.06 2.02
N ASN A 100 -13.17 3.62 0.77
CA ASN A 100 -14.07 4.28 -0.16
C ASN A 100 -15.54 3.93 0.04
N THR A 101 -15.84 2.92 0.87
CA THR A 101 -17.23 2.50 1.13
C THR A 101 -17.74 3.03 2.47
N GLU A 102 -16.93 3.81 3.18
CA GLU A 102 -17.28 4.32 4.50
C GLU A 102 -17.62 3.20 5.47
N ALA A 103 -16.85 2.10 5.39
CA ALA A 103 -17.05 0.95 6.26
C ALA A 103 -16.67 1.31 7.70
N LEU A 104 -17.35 0.68 8.64
CA LEU A 104 -17.01 0.81 10.04
C LEU A 104 -15.74 0.02 10.34
N TRP A 105 -14.93 0.55 11.26
CA TRP A 105 -13.73 -0.16 11.70
C TRP A 105 -14.16 -1.30 12.62
N GLU A 106 -13.75 -2.53 12.26
CA GLU A 106 -14.26 -3.72 12.93
C GLU A 106 -13.16 -4.51 13.66
N GLN A 107 -11.99 -3.93 13.81
CA GLN A 107 -10.87 -4.63 14.44
C GLN A 107 -10.67 -4.16 15.87
N ASN A 108 -9.93 -4.97 16.65
CA ASN A 108 -9.75 -4.72 18.09
C ASN A 108 -8.43 -4.00 18.42
N PHE A 109 -7.84 -3.35 17.42
CA PHE A 109 -6.68 -2.50 17.66
C PHE A 109 -6.99 -1.12 17.07
N GLU A 110 -6.10 -0.18 17.28
CA GLU A 110 -6.35 1.22 16.95
C GLU A 110 -6.64 1.41 15.47
N LYS A 111 -7.73 2.15 15.18
CA LYS A 111 -8.11 2.49 13.82
C LYS A 111 -7.01 3.34 13.17
N PRO A 112 -6.54 2.97 11.96
CA PRO A 112 -5.52 3.76 11.28
C PRO A 112 -6.12 5.03 10.67
N ASP A 113 -5.26 5.91 10.21
CA ASP A 113 -5.69 7.01 9.35
C ASP A 113 -6.34 6.42 8.11
N GLN A 114 -7.30 7.13 7.53
CA GLN A 114 -8.01 6.64 6.36
C GLN A 114 -8.20 7.75 5.34
N PHE A 115 -8.44 7.35 4.11
CA PHE A 115 -8.78 8.26 3.03
C PHE A 115 -9.76 7.56 2.09
N TYR A 116 -10.44 8.34 1.25
CA TYR A 116 -11.37 7.78 0.27
C TYR A 116 -11.20 8.41 -1.11
N ASP A 117 -10.37 9.42 -1.24
CA ASP A 117 -10.20 10.15 -2.50
C ASP A 117 -8.73 10.14 -2.91
N TRP A 118 -8.43 9.42 -3.99
CA TRP A 118 -7.06 9.32 -4.48
C TRP A 118 -6.47 10.66 -4.90
N HIS A 119 -7.31 11.62 -5.29
CA HIS A 119 -6.83 12.96 -5.64
C HIS A 119 -6.18 13.66 -4.46
N SER A 120 -6.57 13.30 -3.25
CA SER A 120 -6.04 13.93 -2.03
C SER A 120 -4.84 13.18 -1.45
N LEU A 121 -4.51 12.00 -1.97
CA LEU A 121 -3.56 11.10 -1.31
C LEU A 121 -2.18 11.70 -1.13
N ALA A 122 -1.61 12.28 -2.18
CA ALA A 122 -0.26 12.83 -2.09
C ALA A 122 -0.17 13.92 -1.02
N LYS A 123 -1.20 14.76 -0.94
CA LYS A 123 -1.23 15.82 0.07
C LYS A 123 -1.37 15.26 1.48
N ILE A 124 -2.22 14.24 1.64
CA ILE A 124 -2.39 13.58 2.94
C ILE A 124 -1.07 13.01 3.42
N ILE A 125 -0.34 12.33 2.53
CA ILE A 125 0.94 11.73 2.90
C ILE A 125 1.95 12.82 3.27
N GLU A 126 2.01 13.89 2.50
CA GLU A 126 2.91 14.99 2.80
C GLU A 126 2.64 15.57 4.18
N GLU A 127 1.37 15.77 4.51
CA GLU A 127 0.99 16.41 5.76
C GLU A 127 1.16 15.49 6.98
N LYS A 128 0.92 14.19 6.82
CA LYS A 128 0.89 13.28 7.97
C LYS A 128 2.19 12.51 8.18
N TYR A 129 2.93 12.23 7.14
CA TYR A 129 4.05 11.28 7.24
C TYR A 129 5.40 11.87 6.89
N GLU A 130 5.45 13.01 6.24
CA GLU A 130 6.74 13.61 5.95
C GLU A 130 7.30 14.22 7.22
N SER A 131 8.56 13.94 7.46
CA SER A 131 9.21 14.32 8.67
C SER A 131 9.30 15.83 8.81
N ARG A 132 9.21 16.28 10.02
CA ARG A 132 9.51 17.65 10.38
C ARG A 132 10.92 17.71 10.88
#